data_90f66cbd7c5b7c1499f3490f0ab4f799
#
_entry.id   90f66cbd7c5b7c1499f3490f0ab4f799
#
_cell.length_a   1.000
_cell.length_b   1.000
_cell.length_c   1.000
_cell.angle_alpha   90.00
_cell.angle_beta   90.00
_cell.angle_gamma   90.00
#
_symmetry.space_group_name_H-M   'P 1'
#
loop_
_entity.id
_entity.type
_entity.pdbx_description
1 polymer ?
#
loop_
_entity_poly.entity_id
_entity_poly.type
_entity_poly.pdbx_seq_one_letter_code
_entity_poly.pdbx_strand_id
1 'polypeptide(L)'
;MPSIDVAAILFDLDGVLVDSKQAVENAWREWATAQALDPEFVLRTAHGLRTADVIRRVAPHLSAADEAQRLEAAESVRVRGLRRIAGVDTAVAVLPAGRWAVVTSGMRTMAEHRLRFAGLPVPAVMICADDVQRGKPDPEGYLAAARALGVAADECVVVEDAPNGIDAARAAGAQVIAVRTTYADDALHRANFVVDSVASLRVAVSGARLHISFPSTPAPHTPPT
;
A
#
# COMPACT_ATOMS: atom_id res chain seq x y z
N MET A 1 -4.53 23.48 10.18
CA MET A 1 -4.12 22.19 9.59
C MET A 1 -5.27 21.22 9.84
N PRO A 2 -5.74 20.48 8.84
CA PRO A 2 -6.69 19.41 9.05
C PRO A 2 -6.13 18.39 10.02
N SER A 3 -7.03 17.77 10.78
CA SER A 3 -6.68 16.67 11.69
C SER A 3 -7.83 15.67 11.81
N ILE A 4 -7.50 14.44 12.15
CA ILE A 4 -8.44 13.35 12.39
C ILE A 4 -8.05 12.60 13.64
N ASP A 5 -9.05 12.04 14.34
CA ASP A 5 -8.86 11.17 15.50
C ASP A 5 -9.34 9.77 15.15
N VAL A 6 -8.44 8.78 15.21
CA VAL A 6 -8.68 7.40 14.80
C VAL A 6 -8.22 6.39 15.85
N ALA A 7 -8.72 5.17 15.77
CA ALA A 7 -8.29 4.07 16.63
C ALA A 7 -6.98 3.45 16.14
N ALA A 8 -6.77 3.38 14.80
CA ALA A 8 -5.56 2.79 14.22
C ALA A 8 -5.24 3.39 12.84
N ILE A 9 -3.97 3.22 12.42
CA ILE A 9 -3.50 3.52 11.06
C ILE A 9 -3.20 2.21 10.34
N LEU A 10 -3.73 2.06 9.12
CA LEU A 10 -3.44 0.94 8.23
C LEU A 10 -2.61 1.48 7.05
N PHE A 11 -1.36 1.08 6.96
CA PHE A 11 -0.47 1.52 5.88
C PHE A 11 -0.48 0.52 4.73
N ASP A 12 -0.57 0.99 3.49
CA ASP A 12 0.01 0.25 2.39
C ASP A 12 1.55 0.23 2.55
N LEU A 13 2.22 -0.64 1.82
CA LEU A 13 3.67 -0.79 1.90
C LEU A 13 4.39 -0.03 0.79
N ASP A 14 4.09 -0.39 -0.45
CA ASP A 14 4.81 0.06 -1.64
C ASP A 14 4.34 1.45 -2.08
N GLY A 15 5.27 2.41 -2.16
CA GLY A 15 4.91 3.80 -2.40
C GLY A 15 4.47 4.56 -1.14
N VAL A 16 4.21 3.88 -0.01
CA VAL A 16 3.81 4.49 1.26
C VAL A 16 4.93 4.40 2.30
N LEU A 17 5.40 3.22 2.62
CA LEU A 17 6.48 2.98 3.59
C LEU A 17 7.83 2.78 2.91
N VAL A 18 7.82 2.16 1.71
CA VAL A 18 9.02 1.86 0.91
C VAL A 18 8.80 2.32 -0.52
N ASP A 19 9.73 3.09 -1.07
CA ASP A 19 9.77 3.38 -2.50
C ASP A 19 10.36 2.16 -3.22
N SER A 20 9.50 1.33 -3.76
CA SER A 20 9.83 0.11 -4.51
C SER A 20 9.58 0.24 -6.00
N LYS A 21 9.12 1.41 -6.47
CA LYS A 21 8.70 1.62 -7.87
C LYS A 21 9.71 1.11 -8.87
N GLN A 22 10.97 1.53 -8.74
CA GLN A 22 12.03 1.11 -9.68
C GLN A 22 12.34 -0.39 -9.59
N ALA A 23 12.27 -0.98 -8.39
CA ALA A 23 12.51 -2.41 -8.21
C ALA A 23 11.41 -3.24 -8.88
N VAL A 24 10.14 -2.87 -8.66
CA VAL A 24 8.96 -3.50 -9.26
C VAL A 24 8.96 -3.35 -10.78
N GLU A 25 9.21 -2.13 -11.29
CA GLU A 25 9.30 -1.91 -12.74
C GLU A 25 10.38 -2.76 -13.40
N ASN A 26 11.56 -2.86 -12.78
CA ASN A 26 12.64 -3.68 -13.31
C ASN A 26 12.26 -5.16 -13.33
N ALA A 27 11.64 -5.67 -12.27
CA ALA A 27 11.21 -7.07 -12.21
C ALA A 27 10.16 -7.39 -13.30
N TRP A 28 9.17 -6.54 -13.48
CA TRP A 28 8.16 -6.70 -14.52
C TRP A 28 8.73 -6.60 -15.93
N ARG A 29 9.68 -5.67 -16.19
CA ARG A 29 10.35 -5.58 -17.50
C ARG A 29 11.14 -6.83 -17.83
N GLU A 30 11.89 -7.33 -16.85
CA GLU A 30 12.66 -8.56 -17.02
C GLU A 30 11.71 -9.76 -17.30
N TRP A 31 10.65 -9.90 -16.52
CA TRP A 31 9.68 -10.97 -16.69
C TRP A 31 8.94 -10.86 -18.05
N ALA A 32 8.46 -9.67 -18.41
CA ALA A 32 7.76 -9.45 -19.68
C ALA A 32 8.66 -9.79 -20.87
N THR A 33 9.93 -9.37 -20.82
CA THR A 33 10.91 -9.69 -21.86
C THR A 33 11.12 -11.21 -21.98
N ALA A 34 11.24 -11.91 -20.85
CA ALA A 34 11.41 -13.37 -20.83
C ALA A 34 10.18 -14.12 -21.40
N GLN A 35 8.99 -13.52 -21.28
CA GLN A 35 7.74 -14.07 -21.83
C GLN A 35 7.40 -13.56 -23.24
N ALA A 36 8.29 -12.80 -23.88
CA ALA A 36 8.06 -12.16 -25.18
C ALA A 36 6.81 -11.25 -25.21
N LEU A 37 6.50 -10.58 -24.08
CA LEU A 37 5.41 -9.62 -23.94
C LEU A 37 5.95 -8.18 -24.01
N ASP A 38 5.06 -7.22 -24.35
CA ASP A 38 5.38 -5.79 -24.28
C ASP A 38 5.53 -5.34 -22.80
N PRO A 39 6.73 -4.94 -22.36
CA PRO A 39 6.97 -4.53 -20.97
C PRO A 39 6.10 -3.35 -20.55
N GLU A 40 5.84 -2.39 -21.42
CA GLU A 40 5.05 -1.21 -21.08
C GLU A 40 3.57 -1.54 -20.91
N PHE A 41 3.04 -2.49 -21.68
CA PHE A 41 1.68 -3.01 -21.47
C PHE A 41 1.57 -3.72 -20.11
N VAL A 42 2.55 -4.56 -19.76
CA VAL A 42 2.58 -5.28 -18.48
C VAL A 42 2.65 -4.28 -17.33
N LEU A 43 3.54 -3.29 -17.39
CA LEU A 43 3.70 -2.26 -16.36
C LEU A 43 2.42 -1.46 -16.12
N ARG A 44 1.75 -1.02 -17.18
CA ARG A 44 0.46 -0.31 -17.04
C ARG A 44 -0.60 -1.16 -16.34
N THR A 45 -0.54 -2.48 -16.49
CA THR A 45 -1.50 -3.42 -15.87
C THR A 45 -1.15 -3.73 -14.42
N ALA A 46 0.13 -3.66 -14.05
CA ALA A 46 0.65 -4.18 -12.79
C ALA A 46 0.37 -3.30 -11.56
N HIS A 47 0.13 -2.00 -11.75
CA HIS A 47 0.03 -1.05 -10.66
C HIS A 47 -1.12 -1.37 -9.68
N GLY A 48 -0.78 -1.62 -8.42
CA GLY A 48 -1.73 -1.82 -7.31
C GLY A 48 -2.49 -3.15 -7.35
N LEU A 49 -2.15 -4.07 -8.27
CA LEU A 49 -2.72 -5.41 -8.33
C LEU A 49 -1.76 -6.46 -7.76
N ARG A 50 -2.32 -7.60 -7.35
CA ARG A 50 -1.50 -8.77 -6.99
C ARG A 50 -0.81 -9.33 -8.22
N THR A 51 0.42 -9.79 -8.06
CA THR A 51 1.23 -10.38 -9.13
C THR A 51 0.47 -11.44 -9.94
N ALA A 52 -0.20 -12.37 -9.25
CA ALA A 52 -0.99 -13.41 -9.92
C ALA A 52 -2.16 -12.85 -10.73
N ASP A 53 -2.80 -11.76 -10.31
CA ASP A 53 -3.91 -11.14 -11.04
C ASP A 53 -3.42 -10.42 -12.29
N VAL A 54 -2.24 -9.82 -12.25
CA VAL A 54 -1.58 -9.26 -13.43
C VAL A 54 -1.27 -10.35 -14.44
N ILE A 55 -0.61 -11.43 -14.01
CA ILE A 55 -0.23 -12.53 -14.90
C ILE A 55 -1.44 -13.15 -15.57
N ARG A 56 -2.56 -13.39 -14.86
CA ARG A 56 -3.81 -13.87 -15.46
C ARG A 56 -4.31 -12.98 -16.59
N ARG A 57 -4.11 -11.66 -16.48
CA ARG A 57 -4.58 -10.69 -17.49
C ARG A 57 -3.68 -10.60 -18.69
N VAL A 58 -2.35 -10.61 -18.49
CA VAL A 58 -1.38 -10.35 -19.57
C VAL A 58 -0.86 -11.63 -20.22
N ALA A 59 -0.91 -12.76 -19.51
CA ALA A 59 -0.40 -14.06 -19.95
C ALA A 59 -1.31 -15.22 -19.49
N PRO A 60 -2.59 -15.28 -19.92
CA PRO A 60 -3.57 -16.25 -19.43
C PRO A 60 -3.21 -17.72 -19.74
N HIS A 61 -2.23 -17.95 -20.61
CA HIS A 61 -1.70 -19.27 -20.96
C HIS A 61 -0.68 -19.80 -19.96
N LEU A 62 -0.18 -18.97 -19.03
CA LEU A 62 0.77 -19.36 -17.99
C LEU A 62 0.06 -19.71 -16.67
N SER A 63 0.72 -20.53 -15.85
CA SER A 63 0.30 -20.73 -14.47
C SER A 63 0.55 -19.46 -13.66
N ALA A 64 -0.49 -18.69 -13.41
CA ALA A 64 -0.37 -17.42 -12.70
C ALA A 64 0.19 -17.59 -11.27
N ALA A 65 -0.10 -18.71 -10.61
CA ALA A 65 0.43 -19.00 -9.28
C ALA A 65 1.92 -19.27 -9.31
N ASP A 66 2.39 -20.13 -10.23
CA ASP A 66 3.82 -20.49 -10.32
C ASP A 66 4.68 -19.30 -10.76
N GLU A 67 4.19 -18.53 -11.74
CA GLU A 67 4.91 -17.34 -12.22
C GLU A 67 4.95 -16.23 -11.17
N ALA A 68 3.85 -16.02 -10.43
CA ALA A 68 3.83 -15.08 -9.31
C ALA A 68 4.83 -15.47 -8.23
N GLN A 69 4.85 -16.75 -7.85
CA GLN A 69 5.80 -17.25 -6.86
C GLN A 69 7.27 -17.05 -7.32
N ARG A 70 7.58 -17.33 -8.60
CA ARG A 70 8.93 -17.12 -9.15
C ARG A 70 9.33 -15.65 -9.13
N LEU A 71 8.45 -14.75 -9.58
CA LEU A 71 8.73 -13.33 -9.65
C LEU A 71 8.91 -12.74 -8.26
N GLU A 72 8.04 -13.05 -7.32
CA GLU A 72 8.10 -12.58 -5.94
C GLU A 72 9.28 -13.17 -5.15
N ALA A 73 9.64 -14.43 -5.39
CA ALA A 73 10.86 -15.01 -4.83
C ALA A 73 12.13 -14.28 -5.33
N ALA A 74 12.17 -13.90 -6.60
CA ALA A 74 13.26 -13.11 -7.15
C ALA A 74 13.29 -11.69 -6.57
N GLU A 75 12.15 -11.06 -6.32
CA GLU A 75 12.04 -9.75 -5.69
C GLU A 75 12.39 -9.76 -4.20
N SER A 76 12.08 -10.85 -3.47
CA SER A 76 12.28 -10.96 -2.02
C SER A 76 13.74 -10.86 -1.57
N VAL A 77 14.69 -11.05 -2.47
CA VAL A 77 16.14 -10.92 -2.21
C VAL A 77 16.76 -9.70 -2.90
N ARG A 78 15.98 -8.95 -3.65
CA ARG A 78 16.44 -7.85 -4.49
C ARG A 78 16.34 -6.52 -3.73
N VAL A 79 17.48 -5.84 -3.55
CA VAL A 79 17.54 -4.48 -2.94
C VAL A 79 17.74 -3.39 -3.99
N ARG A 80 18.16 -3.77 -5.21
CA ARG A 80 18.42 -2.80 -6.29
C ARG A 80 17.12 -2.12 -6.73
N GLY A 81 17.06 -0.80 -6.56
CA GLY A 81 15.90 0.01 -6.90
C GLY A 81 14.95 0.24 -5.72
N LEU A 82 15.17 -0.39 -4.56
CA LEU A 82 14.46 -0.02 -3.34
C LEU A 82 15.06 1.26 -2.76
N ARG A 83 14.19 2.10 -2.20
CA ARG A 83 14.58 3.30 -1.45
C ARG A 83 13.71 3.42 -0.21
N ARG A 84 14.27 3.98 0.85
CA ARG A 84 13.51 4.36 2.03
C ARG A 84 12.77 5.67 1.78
N ILE A 85 11.50 5.72 2.09
CA ILE A 85 10.73 6.98 2.07
C ILE A 85 11.12 7.81 3.30
N ALA A 86 11.44 9.08 3.09
CA ALA A 86 11.86 9.97 4.16
C ALA A 86 10.73 10.18 5.19
N GLY A 87 11.09 10.19 6.48
CA GLY A 87 10.17 10.49 7.59
C GLY A 87 9.24 9.33 8.02
N VAL A 88 9.26 8.20 7.31
CA VAL A 88 8.45 7.03 7.68
C VAL A 88 8.85 6.48 9.05
N ASP A 89 10.15 6.42 9.33
CA ASP A 89 10.68 6.01 10.63
C ASP A 89 10.13 6.86 11.78
N THR A 90 10.09 8.17 11.60
CA THR A 90 9.55 9.10 12.61
C THR A 90 8.04 8.88 12.81
N ALA A 91 7.29 8.68 11.72
CA ALA A 91 5.85 8.45 11.80
C ALA A 91 5.51 7.11 12.47
N VAL A 92 6.28 6.04 12.17
CA VAL A 92 6.04 4.70 12.73
C VAL A 92 6.54 4.58 14.17
N ALA A 93 7.66 5.22 14.52
CA ALA A 93 8.28 5.09 15.85
C ALA A 93 7.39 5.54 17.02
N VAL A 94 6.44 6.45 16.78
CA VAL A 94 5.51 6.93 17.80
C VAL A 94 4.26 6.06 17.95
N LEU A 95 4.04 5.10 17.05
CA LEU A 95 2.84 4.28 17.03
C LEU A 95 2.94 3.10 18.01
N PRO A 96 1.97 2.92 18.91
CA PRO A 96 1.89 1.71 19.74
C PRO A 96 1.68 0.48 18.86
N ALA A 97 2.28 -0.65 19.22
CA ALA A 97 2.28 -1.89 18.42
C ALA A 97 0.86 -2.39 18.01
N GLY A 98 -0.15 -2.17 18.85
CA GLY A 98 -1.54 -2.55 18.55
C GLY A 98 -2.36 -1.47 17.84
N ARG A 99 -1.74 -0.40 17.33
CA ARG A 99 -2.45 0.74 16.73
C ARG A 99 -2.08 0.98 15.26
N TRP A 100 -1.34 0.08 14.67
CA TRP A 100 -1.02 0.14 13.25
C TRP A 100 -0.83 -1.24 12.64
N ALA A 101 -1.07 -1.32 11.34
CA ALA A 101 -0.87 -2.52 10.54
C ALA A 101 -0.31 -2.16 9.17
N VAL A 102 0.23 -3.16 8.47
CA VAL A 102 0.56 -3.08 7.05
C VAL A 102 -0.40 -3.95 6.27
N VAL A 103 -0.91 -3.43 5.13
CA VAL A 103 -1.79 -4.15 4.21
C VAL A 103 -1.27 -4.00 2.79
N THR A 104 -0.67 -5.04 2.25
CA THR A 104 0.01 -5.01 0.95
C THR A 104 -0.53 -6.05 -0.04
N SER A 105 -0.41 -5.75 -1.34
CA SER A 105 -0.68 -6.70 -2.42
C SER A 105 0.47 -7.69 -2.67
N GLY A 106 1.62 -7.51 -2.01
CA GLY A 106 2.77 -8.41 -2.09
C GLY A 106 2.70 -9.57 -1.11
N MET A 107 3.51 -10.60 -1.36
CA MET A 107 3.66 -11.74 -0.45
C MET A 107 4.39 -11.34 0.83
N ARG A 108 4.13 -12.08 1.91
CA ARG A 108 4.70 -11.81 3.24
C ARG A 108 6.23 -11.75 3.24
N THR A 109 6.88 -12.69 2.58
CA THR A 109 8.36 -12.74 2.50
C THR A 109 8.96 -11.48 1.90
N MET A 110 8.35 -10.97 0.83
CA MET A 110 8.75 -9.73 0.16
C MET A 110 8.46 -8.50 1.03
N ALA A 111 7.28 -8.44 1.66
CA ALA A 111 6.91 -7.35 2.53
C ALA A 111 7.86 -7.21 3.72
N GLU A 112 8.19 -8.31 4.39
CA GLU A 112 9.16 -8.32 5.48
C GLU A 112 10.56 -7.89 5.01
N HIS A 113 10.99 -8.36 3.84
CA HIS A 113 12.28 -7.94 3.26
C HIS A 113 12.33 -6.42 3.04
N ARG A 114 11.28 -5.83 2.45
CA ARG A 114 11.16 -4.39 2.20
C ARG A 114 11.15 -3.57 3.49
N LEU A 115 10.40 -4.00 4.50
CA LEU A 115 10.39 -3.34 5.81
C LEU A 115 11.78 -3.35 6.47
N ARG A 116 12.45 -4.51 6.48
CA ARG A 116 13.82 -4.64 7.03
C ARG A 116 14.82 -3.78 6.26
N PHE A 117 14.72 -3.74 4.92
CA PHE A 117 15.54 -2.87 4.08
C PHE A 117 15.34 -1.39 4.45
N ALA A 118 14.12 -0.96 4.68
CA ALA A 118 13.80 0.40 5.08
C ALA A 118 14.19 0.72 6.54
N GLY A 119 14.67 -0.26 7.32
CA GLY A 119 14.97 -0.10 8.75
C GLY A 119 13.70 0.06 9.60
N LEU A 120 12.56 -0.44 9.12
CA LEU A 120 11.27 -0.38 9.80
C LEU A 120 11.00 -1.68 10.58
N PRO A 121 10.31 -1.62 11.72
CA PRO A 121 9.85 -2.80 12.41
C PRO A 121 8.79 -3.54 11.58
N VAL A 122 8.79 -4.86 11.65
CA VAL A 122 7.66 -5.66 11.15
C VAL A 122 6.51 -5.51 12.15
N PRO A 123 5.33 -5.02 11.75
CA PRO A 123 4.22 -4.82 12.66
C PRO A 123 3.66 -6.16 13.18
N ALA A 124 2.97 -6.12 14.33
CA ALA A 124 2.27 -7.28 14.87
C ALA A 124 1.13 -7.75 13.94
N VAL A 125 0.51 -6.83 13.22
CA VAL A 125 -0.52 -7.11 12.22
C VAL A 125 -0.01 -6.72 10.84
N MET A 126 0.13 -7.69 9.96
CA MET A 126 0.50 -7.51 8.56
C MET A 126 -0.35 -8.43 7.71
N ILE A 127 -1.14 -7.87 6.80
CA ILE A 127 -1.99 -8.58 5.86
C ILE A 127 -1.36 -8.49 4.48
N CYS A 128 -1.05 -9.62 3.89
CA CYS A 128 -0.34 -9.77 2.63
C CYS A 128 -1.21 -10.51 1.60
N ALA A 129 -0.71 -10.65 0.37
CA ALA A 129 -1.44 -11.34 -0.69
C ALA A 129 -1.82 -12.79 -0.34
N ASP A 130 -1.00 -13.46 0.44
CA ASP A 130 -1.19 -14.83 0.92
C ASP A 130 -2.19 -14.97 2.08
N ASP A 131 -2.62 -13.86 2.68
CA ASP A 131 -3.59 -13.86 3.78
C ASP A 131 -5.04 -13.61 3.31
N VAL A 132 -5.26 -13.28 2.03
CA VAL A 132 -6.56 -12.88 1.49
C VAL A 132 -6.92 -13.65 0.22
N GLN A 133 -8.21 -13.89 0.02
CA GLN A 133 -8.70 -14.49 -1.22
C GLN A 133 -8.79 -13.46 -2.35
N ARG A 134 -9.24 -12.25 -2.03
CA ARG A 134 -9.41 -11.16 -2.99
C ARG A 134 -8.51 -9.98 -2.61
N GLY A 135 -7.67 -9.57 -3.56
CA GLY A 135 -6.80 -8.41 -3.41
C GLY A 135 -7.53 -7.09 -3.74
N LYS A 136 -6.86 -5.96 -3.44
CA LYS A 136 -7.32 -4.62 -3.82
C LYS A 136 -7.81 -4.59 -5.29
N PRO A 137 -8.97 -4.01 -5.60
CA PRO A 137 -9.76 -3.08 -4.79
C PRO A 137 -10.80 -3.73 -3.85
N ASP A 138 -10.77 -5.06 -3.62
CA ASP A 138 -11.63 -5.68 -2.63
C ASP A 138 -11.22 -5.24 -1.20
N PRO A 139 -12.17 -4.94 -0.30
CA PRO A 139 -11.88 -4.47 1.06
C PRO A 139 -11.31 -5.53 2.01
N GLU A 140 -11.23 -6.80 1.59
CA GLU A 140 -10.91 -7.94 2.45
C GLU A 140 -9.65 -7.72 3.31
N GLY A 141 -8.57 -7.19 2.71
CA GLY A 141 -7.31 -6.95 3.41
C GLY A 141 -7.42 -5.90 4.52
N TYR A 142 -8.06 -4.77 4.25
CA TYR A 142 -8.25 -3.72 5.26
C TYR A 142 -9.22 -4.12 6.36
N LEU A 143 -10.29 -4.85 6.03
CA LEU A 143 -11.20 -5.41 7.02
C LEU A 143 -10.51 -6.46 7.91
N ALA A 144 -9.64 -7.30 7.34
CA ALA A 144 -8.86 -8.26 8.08
C ALA A 144 -7.87 -7.58 9.04
N ALA A 145 -7.20 -6.51 8.61
CA ALA A 145 -6.28 -5.74 9.44
C ALA A 145 -7.00 -5.06 10.61
N ALA A 146 -8.12 -4.37 10.37
CA ALA A 146 -8.91 -3.74 11.42
C ALA A 146 -9.39 -4.76 12.45
N ARG A 147 -9.91 -5.91 12.00
CA ARG A 147 -10.32 -7.02 12.87
C ARG A 147 -9.16 -7.56 13.70
N ALA A 148 -7.98 -7.73 13.12
CA ALA A 148 -6.79 -8.22 13.83
C ALA A 148 -6.27 -7.23 14.88
N LEU A 149 -6.50 -5.92 14.67
CA LEU A 149 -6.22 -4.87 15.67
C LEU A 149 -7.33 -4.71 16.71
N GLY A 150 -8.47 -5.40 16.54
CA GLY A 150 -9.61 -5.31 17.47
C GLY A 150 -10.37 -3.99 17.39
N VAL A 151 -10.39 -3.33 16.21
CA VAL A 151 -11.06 -2.04 15.96
C VAL A 151 -12.03 -2.14 14.79
N ALA A 152 -13.01 -1.24 14.72
CA ALA A 152 -13.88 -1.12 13.55
C ALA A 152 -13.13 -0.43 12.39
N ALA A 153 -13.41 -0.81 11.15
CA ALA A 153 -12.70 -0.27 10.00
C ALA A 153 -12.98 1.23 9.78
N ASP A 154 -14.17 1.71 10.12
CA ASP A 154 -14.57 3.12 10.06
C ASP A 154 -13.90 3.98 11.15
N GLU A 155 -13.30 3.35 12.16
CA GLU A 155 -12.43 4.00 13.14
C GLU A 155 -10.96 4.03 12.72
N CYS A 156 -10.62 3.48 11.56
CA CYS A 156 -9.27 3.48 11.02
C CYS A 156 -9.08 4.57 9.97
N VAL A 157 -7.82 4.99 9.81
CA VAL A 157 -7.37 5.68 8.60
C VAL A 157 -6.42 4.79 7.83
N VAL A 158 -6.60 4.73 6.52
CA VAL A 158 -5.68 4.06 5.59
C VAL A 158 -4.78 5.11 4.98
N VAL A 159 -3.48 4.82 4.88
CA VAL A 159 -2.51 5.61 4.12
C VAL A 159 -2.14 4.82 2.87
N GLU A 160 -2.39 5.40 1.70
CA GLU A 160 -2.32 4.74 0.39
C GLU A 160 -1.74 5.66 -0.68
N ASP A 161 -1.20 5.07 -1.76
CA ASP A 161 -0.66 5.81 -2.90
C ASP A 161 -1.33 5.47 -4.23
N ALA A 162 -2.16 4.41 -4.28
CA ALA A 162 -2.72 3.85 -5.51
C ALA A 162 -4.27 3.82 -5.52
N PRO A 163 -4.92 4.03 -6.70
CA PRO A 163 -6.39 4.03 -6.83
C PRO A 163 -7.06 2.76 -6.31
N ASN A 164 -6.51 1.59 -6.63
CA ASN A 164 -7.09 0.30 -6.19
C ASN A 164 -7.08 0.16 -4.66
N GLY A 165 -6.04 0.66 -3.99
CA GLY A 165 -5.96 0.63 -2.55
C GLY A 165 -6.89 1.65 -1.89
N ILE A 166 -7.02 2.84 -2.47
CA ILE A 166 -8.00 3.84 -2.05
C ILE A 166 -9.42 3.27 -2.14
N ASP A 167 -9.74 2.59 -3.24
CA ASP A 167 -11.05 1.97 -3.43
C ASP A 167 -11.32 0.86 -2.42
N ALA A 168 -10.33 0.01 -2.15
CA ALA A 168 -10.41 -1.04 -1.13
C ALA A 168 -10.65 -0.47 0.27
N ALA A 169 -9.91 0.59 0.64
CA ALA A 169 -10.04 1.26 1.94
C ALA A 169 -11.43 1.89 2.12
N ARG A 170 -11.92 2.59 1.08
CA ARG A 170 -13.27 3.17 1.09
C ARG A 170 -14.36 2.11 1.16
N ALA A 171 -14.22 1.02 0.42
CA ALA A 171 -15.13 -0.12 0.48
C ALA A 171 -15.14 -0.80 1.86
N ALA A 172 -14.02 -0.74 2.59
CA ALA A 172 -13.93 -1.17 3.99
C ALA A 172 -14.60 -0.19 4.98
N GLY A 173 -14.96 1.02 4.54
CA GLY A 173 -15.53 2.06 5.39
C GLY A 173 -14.49 2.97 6.07
N ALA A 174 -13.20 2.77 5.82
CA ALA A 174 -12.13 3.56 6.43
C ALA A 174 -12.00 4.95 5.79
N GLN A 175 -11.46 5.91 6.56
CA GLN A 175 -10.96 7.16 5.98
C GLN A 175 -9.65 6.91 5.23
N VAL A 176 -9.36 7.72 4.21
CA VAL A 176 -8.16 7.55 3.39
C VAL A 176 -7.38 8.85 3.30
N ILE A 177 -6.09 8.77 3.64
CA ILE A 177 -5.08 9.78 3.32
C ILE A 177 -4.24 9.20 2.17
N ALA A 178 -4.32 9.80 0.99
CA ALA A 178 -3.47 9.43 -0.13
C ALA A 178 -2.14 10.19 -0.10
N VAL A 179 -1.07 9.53 -0.54
CA VAL A 179 0.27 10.13 -0.70
C VAL A 179 0.65 10.20 -2.19
N ARG A 180 1.28 11.33 -2.61
CA ARG A 180 1.66 11.61 -4.01
C ARG A 180 2.97 10.95 -4.43
N THR A 181 3.24 9.75 -3.99
CA THR A 181 4.51 9.08 -4.27
C THR A 181 4.52 8.35 -5.60
N THR A 182 3.37 7.78 -6.01
CA THR A 182 3.26 6.96 -7.22
C THR A 182 2.37 7.58 -8.28
N TYR A 183 1.25 8.20 -7.87
CA TYR A 183 0.25 8.77 -8.75
C TYR A 183 0.06 10.27 -8.54
N ALA A 184 -0.43 10.96 -9.59
CA ALA A 184 -0.84 12.36 -9.52
C ALA A 184 -2.25 12.50 -8.93
N ASP A 185 -2.63 13.73 -8.56
CA ASP A 185 -3.87 14.05 -7.84
C ASP A 185 -5.16 13.58 -8.54
N ASP A 186 -5.18 13.58 -9.87
CA ASP A 186 -6.33 13.12 -10.65
C ASP A 186 -6.65 11.64 -10.40
N ALA A 187 -5.64 10.81 -10.16
CA ALA A 187 -5.82 9.41 -9.80
C ALA A 187 -6.18 9.20 -8.32
N LEU A 188 -5.86 10.17 -7.46
CA LEU A 188 -6.05 10.09 -6.02
C LEU A 188 -7.35 10.75 -5.51
N HIS A 189 -8.16 11.28 -6.41
CA HIS A 189 -9.35 12.11 -6.10
C HIS A 189 -10.39 11.43 -5.21
N ARG A 190 -10.38 10.10 -5.10
CA ARG A 190 -11.31 9.35 -4.24
C ARG A 190 -10.86 9.26 -2.78
N ALA A 191 -9.65 9.69 -2.43
CA ALA A 191 -9.21 9.78 -1.05
C ALA A 191 -9.91 10.95 -0.32
N ASN A 192 -10.01 10.87 1.00
CA ASN A 192 -10.55 11.96 1.82
C ASN A 192 -9.57 13.13 1.89
N PHE A 193 -8.27 12.83 1.91
CA PHE A 193 -7.19 13.81 1.97
C PHE A 193 -6.04 13.36 1.08
N VAL A 194 -5.30 14.32 0.54
CA VAL A 194 -4.09 14.06 -0.24
C VAL A 194 -2.93 14.86 0.36
N VAL A 195 -1.81 14.19 0.59
CA VAL A 195 -0.58 14.78 1.14
C VAL A 195 0.62 14.36 0.29
N ASP A 196 1.75 15.04 0.44
CA ASP A 196 2.93 14.75 -0.39
C ASP A 196 3.56 13.39 -0.06
N SER A 197 3.63 13.05 1.22
CA SER A 197 4.19 11.77 1.68
C SER A 197 3.81 11.50 3.14
N VAL A 198 4.15 10.32 3.64
CA VAL A 198 4.01 9.97 5.08
C VAL A 198 4.74 10.96 6.00
N ALA A 199 5.85 11.58 5.52
CA ALA A 199 6.56 12.61 6.27
C ALA A 199 5.71 13.85 6.61
N SER A 200 4.62 14.06 5.86
CA SER A 200 3.67 15.15 6.12
C SER A 200 2.79 14.90 7.34
N LEU A 201 2.68 13.65 7.79
CA LEU A 201 1.83 13.28 8.93
C LEU A 201 2.52 13.62 10.27
N ARG A 202 1.77 14.21 11.17
CA ARG A 202 2.15 14.41 12.57
C ARG A 202 1.21 13.57 13.43
N VAL A 203 1.73 12.53 14.04
CA VAL A 203 0.96 11.60 14.85
C VAL A 203 1.25 11.85 16.33
N ALA A 204 0.19 11.99 17.12
CA ALA A 204 0.25 12.04 18.56
C ALA A 204 -0.69 10.99 19.18
N VAL A 205 -0.24 10.34 20.24
CA VAL A 205 -1.06 9.37 20.97
C VAL A 205 -1.84 10.10 22.06
N SER A 206 -3.17 9.97 22.05
CA SER A 206 -4.05 10.56 23.04
C SER A 206 -4.96 9.48 23.63
N GLY A 207 -4.57 8.93 24.78
CA GLY A 207 -5.28 7.81 25.38
C GLY A 207 -5.40 6.59 24.45
N ALA A 208 -6.63 6.21 24.13
CA ALA A 208 -6.90 5.09 23.24
C ALA A 208 -6.96 5.48 21.75
N ARG A 209 -6.72 6.75 21.40
CA ARG A 209 -6.81 7.24 20.01
C ARG A 209 -5.50 7.83 19.52
N LEU A 210 -5.37 7.90 18.22
CA LEU A 210 -4.29 8.58 17.52
C LEU A 210 -4.84 9.88 16.94
N HIS A 211 -4.22 10.99 17.27
CA HIS A 211 -4.47 12.29 16.67
C HIS A 211 -3.48 12.50 15.53
N ILE A 212 -3.98 12.64 14.31
CA ILE A 212 -3.17 12.79 13.10
C ILE A 212 -3.46 14.15 12.49
N SER A 213 -2.46 15.02 12.42
CA SER A 213 -2.53 16.31 11.76
C SER A 213 -1.59 16.36 10.56
N PHE A 214 -2.00 17.07 9.49
CA PHE A 214 -1.25 17.13 8.23
C PHE A 214 -1.59 18.41 7.45
N PRO A 215 -0.63 18.96 6.66
CA PRO A 215 -0.95 19.94 5.64
C PRO A 215 -1.71 19.22 4.53
N SER A 216 -2.95 19.57 4.25
CA SER A 216 -3.65 19.00 3.10
C SER A 216 -3.87 20.06 2.05
N THR A 217 -3.67 19.70 0.78
CA THR A 217 -4.39 20.31 -0.32
C THR A 217 -5.75 19.59 -0.39
N PRO A 218 -6.89 20.30 -0.43
CA PRO A 218 -8.17 19.63 -0.67
C PRO A 218 -8.06 18.78 -1.93
N ALA A 219 -8.62 17.58 -1.89
CA ALA A 219 -8.75 16.79 -3.11
C ALA A 219 -9.51 17.64 -4.15
N PRO A 220 -9.12 17.64 -5.42
CA PRO A 220 -9.81 18.42 -6.44
C PRO A 220 -11.27 17.97 -6.47
N HIS A 221 -12.20 18.90 -6.15
CA HIS A 221 -13.63 18.66 -6.25
C HIS A 221 -13.95 18.37 -7.73
N THR A 222 -14.33 17.15 -8.03
CA THR A 222 -15.04 16.88 -9.28
C THR A 222 -16.40 17.58 -9.18
N PRO A 223 -16.75 18.53 -10.08
CA PRO A 223 -18.09 19.11 -10.07
C PRO A 223 -19.12 17.99 -10.29
N PRO A 224 -20.29 18.05 -9.67
CA PRO A 224 -21.37 17.09 -9.93
C PRO A 224 -21.75 17.18 -11.41
N THR A 225 -21.77 16.04 -12.09
CA THR A 225 -22.28 15.85 -13.45
C THR A 225 -23.81 15.94 -13.46
#